data_f26df7f13244feb80947f24b7510805e
#
_entry.id   f26df7f13244feb80947f24b7510805e
#
_cell.length_a   1.000
_cell.length_b   1.000
_cell.length_c   1.000
_cell.angle_alpha   90.00
_cell.angle_beta   90.00
_cell.angle_gamma   90.00
#
_symmetry.space_group_name_H-M   'P 1'
#
loop_
_entity.id
_entity.type
_entity.pdbx_description
1 polymer ?
#
loop_
_entity_poly.entity_id
_entity_poly.type
_entity_poly.pdbx_seq_one_letter_code
_entity_poly.pdbx_strand_id
1 'polypeptide(L)'
;IGLLTSGGDCQALNATMRGVVKGLSHNIDDLEVYGFMNGYKGLIYGDYRMLTAKDFSGILTRGGTILGTSRQPFKLMRTPDDNGLDKVEAMKQNYHKLNLDCLVILGGNGTQKTANLLREEGLNIIHLPKTIDNDIWGTDMTFGFYSAVNIATEAIDCIPVSYTHLTLPT
;
A
#
# COMPACT_ATOMS: atom_id res chain seq x y z
N ILE A 1 5.30 12.43 7.58
CA ILE A 1 5.51 11.27 6.70
C ILE A 1 4.44 11.20 5.63
N GLY A 2 4.76 10.57 4.48
CA GLY A 2 3.80 10.21 3.45
C GLY A 2 3.38 8.74 3.53
N LEU A 3 2.12 8.44 3.20
CA LEU A 3 1.60 7.08 3.05
C LEU A 3 0.97 6.92 1.66
N LEU A 4 1.22 5.82 0.99
CA LEU A 4 0.47 5.42 -0.19
C LEU A 4 0.29 3.90 -0.29
N THR A 5 -0.80 3.51 -0.94
CA THR A 5 -1.11 2.11 -1.26
C THR A 5 -1.19 1.95 -2.77
N SER A 6 -0.53 0.96 -3.36
CA SER A 6 -0.46 0.78 -4.81
C SER A 6 -0.62 -0.69 -5.21
N GLY A 7 -1.15 -0.91 -6.41
CA GLY A 7 -1.43 -2.24 -6.93
C GLY A 7 -2.81 -2.75 -6.52
N GLY A 8 -3.02 -4.07 -6.51
CA GLY A 8 -4.26 -4.67 -6.04
C GLY A 8 -4.47 -4.41 -4.55
N ASP A 9 -5.69 -4.21 -4.12
CA ASP A 9 -6.00 -4.08 -2.70
C ASP A 9 -6.14 -5.46 -2.02
N CYS A 10 -6.07 -5.46 -0.70
CA CYS A 10 -6.32 -6.63 0.14
C CYS A 10 -6.72 -6.21 1.55
N GLN A 11 -7.27 -7.15 2.32
CA GLN A 11 -7.80 -6.90 3.65
C GLN A 11 -6.79 -6.39 4.69
N ALA A 12 -5.49 -6.50 4.42
CA ALA A 12 -4.46 -6.06 5.36
C ALA A 12 -4.03 -4.58 5.21
N LEU A 13 -4.38 -3.90 4.11
CA LEU A 13 -3.86 -2.55 3.83
C LEU A 13 -4.20 -1.54 4.92
N ASN A 14 -5.47 -1.43 5.29
CA ASN A 14 -5.92 -0.49 6.32
C ASN A 14 -5.33 -0.83 7.69
N ALA A 15 -5.26 -2.11 8.05
CA ALA A 15 -4.67 -2.57 9.30
C ALA A 15 -3.17 -2.23 9.37
N THR A 16 -2.44 -2.43 8.28
CA THR A 16 -1.01 -2.12 8.18
C THR A 16 -0.76 -0.62 8.30
N MET A 17 -1.49 0.22 7.56
CA MET A 17 -1.39 1.68 7.68
C MET A 17 -1.68 2.16 9.11
N ARG A 18 -2.73 1.62 9.73
CA ARG A 18 -3.04 1.91 11.13
C ARG A 18 -1.90 1.52 12.07
N GLY A 19 -1.28 0.35 11.86
CA GLY A 19 -0.14 -0.14 12.63
C GLY A 19 1.05 0.81 12.54
N VAL A 20 1.40 1.23 11.32
CA VAL A 20 2.48 2.20 11.07
C VAL A 20 2.24 3.50 11.82
N VAL A 21 1.06 4.12 11.61
CA VAL A 21 0.76 5.43 12.21
C VAL A 21 0.67 5.35 13.73
N LYS A 22 0.05 4.32 14.29
CA LYS A 22 0.02 4.14 15.74
C LYS A 22 1.41 3.91 16.35
N GLY A 23 2.23 3.08 15.71
CA GLY A 23 3.60 2.85 16.16
C GLY A 23 4.45 4.12 16.16
N LEU A 24 4.33 4.93 15.12
CA LEU A 24 5.03 6.21 15.04
C LEU A 24 4.51 7.24 16.04
N SER A 25 3.19 7.34 16.21
CA SER A 25 2.58 8.29 17.17
C SER A 25 2.94 8.03 18.63
N HIS A 26 3.44 6.83 18.96
CA HIS A 26 3.96 6.53 20.29
C HIS A 26 5.38 7.06 20.55
N ASN A 27 6.11 7.37 19.47
CA ASN A 27 7.51 7.74 19.54
C ASN A 27 7.79 9.15 18.99
N ILE A 28 6.81 9.77 18.32
CA ILE A 28 6.95 11.08 17.67
C ILE A 28 5.74 11.93 18.08
N ASP A 29 5.99 13.02 18.82
CA ASP A 29 4.93 13.87 19.37
C ASP A 29 4.20 14.68 18.28
N ASP A 30 4.93 15.28 17.33
CA ASP A 30 4.39 16.14 16.28
C ASP A 30 4.34 15.40 14.92
N LEU A 31 3.78 14.19 14.90
CA LEU A 31 3.69 13.39 13.69
C LEU A 31 2.61 13.92 12.74
N GLU A 32 3.01 14.44 11.60
CA GLU A 32 2.14 14.73 10.47
C GLU A 32 2.12 13.58 9.47
N VAL A 33 0.91 13.19 9.03
CA VAL A 33 0.70 12.07 8.09
C VAL A 33 -0.06 12.55 6.87
N TYR A 34 0.55 12.44 5.71
CA TYR A 34 -0.05 12.76 4.41
C TYR A 34 -0.38 11.46 3.66
N GLY A 35 -1.64 11.23 3.36
CA GLY A 35 -2.10 10.10 2.55
C GLY A 35 -2.24 10.48 1.09
N PHE A 36 -1.48 9.87 0.19
CA PHE A 36 -1.61 10.07 -1.26
C PHE A 36 -2.75 9.23 -1.82
N MET A 37 -3.68 9.89 -2.49
CA MET A 37 -4.87 9.24 -3.04
C MET A 37 -4.53 8.45 -4.31
N ASN A 38 -5.13 7.27 -4.43
CA ASN A 38 -4.94 6.41 -5.61
C ASN A 38 -3.46 6.05 -5.90
N GLY A 39 -2.67 5.86 -4.84
CA GLY A 39 -1.29 5.37 -4.94
C GLY A 39 -0.32 6.34 -5.60
N TYR A 40 0.55 5.82 -6.47
CA TYR A 40 1.52 6.67 -7.18
C TYR A 40 0.87 7.77 -8.03
N LYS A 41 -0.37 7.58 -8.48
CA LYS A 41 -1.10 8.63 -9.19
C LYS A 41 -1.23 9.89 -8.32
N GLY A 42 -1.60 9.72 -7.06
CA GLY A 42 -1.69 10.84 -6.12
C GLY A 42 -0.33 11.51 -5.86
N LEU A 43 0.73 10.74 -5.75
CA LEU A 43 2.08 11.28 -5.56
C LEU A 43 2.57 12.04 -6.81
N ILE A 44 2.25 11.58 -8.03
CA ILE A 44 2.59 12.24 -9.29
C ILE A 44 1.86 13.58 -9.42
N TYR A 45 0.55 13.59 -9.21
CA TYR A 45 -0.30 14.76 -9.48
C TYR A 45 -0.56 15.64 -8.26
N GLY A 46 0.02 15.31 -7.10
CA GLY A 46 -0.17 16.08 -5.87
C GLY A 46 -1.57 15.94 -5.25
N ASP A 47 -2.23 14.80 -5.46
CA ASP A 47 -3.52 14.49 -4.85
C ASP A 47 -3.30 13.76 -3.51
N TYR A 48 -3.37 14.51 -2.43
CA TYR A 48 -3.14 14.02 -1.07
C TYR A 48 -4.07 14.70 -0.06
N ARG A 49 -4.21 14.09 1.09
CA ARG A 49 -4.88 14.69 2.25
C ARG A 49 -4.08 14.47 3.52
N MET A 50 -4.16 15.40 4.45
CA MET A 50 -3.65 15.21 5.80
C MET A 50 -4.55 14.21 6.53
N LEU A 51 -3.94 13.22 7.17
CA LEU A 51 -4.61 12.19 7.93
C LEU A 51 -4.45 12.43 9.43
N THR A 52 -5.54 12.25 10.15
CA THR A 52 -5.61 12.41 11.59
C THR A 52 -5.81 11.05 12.28
N ALA A 53 -5.66 10.99 13.59
CA ALA A 53 -5.93 9.77 14.36
C ALA A 53 -7.35 9.22 14.13
N LYS A 54 -8.32 10.09 13.79
CA LYS A 54 -9.71 9.70 13.48
C LYS A 54 -9.80 8.87 12.20
N ASP A 55 -8.99 9.18 11.19
CA ASP A 55 -8.98 8.46 9.90
C ASP A 55 -8.54 7.00 10.07
N PHE A 56 -7.76 6.70 11.10
CA PHE A 56 -7.28 5.36 11.44
C PHE A 56 -8.16 4.63 12.46
N SER A 57 -9.24 5.26 12.92
CA SER A 57 -10.21 4.62 13.83
C SER A 57 -11.21 3.76 13.05
N GLY A 58 -11.49 2.55 13.56
CA GLY A 58 -12.49 1.66 12.96
C GLY A 58 -12.10 1.01 11.62
N ILE A 59 -10.83 1.16 11.16
CA ILE A 59 -10.40 0.61 9.86
C ILE A 59 -9.69 -0.75 9.96
N LEU A 60 -9.48 -1.28 11.17
CA LEU A 60 -8.67 -2.50 11.38
C LEU A 60 -9.21 -3.70 10.60
N THR A 61 -10.53 -3.88 10.59
CA THR A 61 -11.21 -4.99 9.92
C THR A 61 -11.87 -4.58 8.60
N ARG A 62 -11.68 -3.32 8.18
CA ARG A 62 -12.25 -2.80 6.94
C ARG A 62 -11.39 -3.23 5.77
N GLY A 63 -11.99 -3.91 4.79
CA GLY A 63 -11.34 -4.27 3.53
C GLY A 63 -11.02 -3.08 2.64
N GLY A 64 -10.22 -3.34 1.61
CA GLY A 64 -9.78 -2.32 0.68
C GLY A 64 -8.72 -1.39 1.28
N THR A 65 -8.68 -0.16 0.79
CA THR A 65 -7.79 0.89 1.27
C THR A 65 -8.53 2.23 1.38
N ILE A 66 -8.34 2.94 2.51
CA ILE A 66 -8.92 4.28 2.70
C ILE A 66 -8.30 5.35 1.79
N LEU A 67 -7.14 5.05 1.20
CA LEU A 67 -6.44 5.96 0.27
C LEU A 67 -6.75 5.66 -1.19
N GLY A 68 -7.42 4.55 -1.47
CA GLY A 68 -7.56 4.06 -2.84
C GLY A 68 -6.25 3.55 -3.42
N THR A 69 -6.34 2.95 -4.59
CA THR A 69 -5.17 2.40 -5.29
C THR A 69 -5.32 2.58 -6.80
N SER A 70 -4.19 2.64 -7.50
CA SER A 70 -4.16 2.60 -8.96
C SER A 70 -2.97 1.78 -9.45
N ARG A 71 -3.09 1.26 -10.65
CA ARG A 71 -1.96 0.60 -11.32
C ARG A 71 -1.20 1.62 -12.13
N GLN A 72 0.06 1.83 -11.75
CA GLN A 72 1.02 2.62 -12.52
C GLN A 72 2.17 1.67 -12.91
N PRO A 73 2.23 1.20 -14.17
CA PRO A 73 3.24 0.25 -14.59
C PRO A 73 4.65 0.80 -14.41
N PHE A 74 5.53 0.06 -13.72
CA PHE A 74 6.91 0.46 -13.48
C PHE A 74 7.65 0.85 -14.78
N LYS A 75 7.42 0.09 -15.87
CA LYS A 75 8.05 0.34 -17.17
C LYS A 75 7.75 1.74 -17.75
N LEU A 76 6.61 2.34 -17.33
CA LEU A 76 6.16 3.64 -17.82
C LEU A 76 6.48 4.78 -16.85
N MET A 77 7.18 4.50 -15.73
CA MET A 77 7.49 5.55 -14.75
C MET A 77 8.47 6.59 -15.27
N ARG A 78 9.45 6.17 -16.09
CA ARG A 78 10.41 7.10 -16.75
C ARG A 78 9.91 7.64 -18.08
N THR A 79 8.70 7.26 -18.52
CA THR A 79 8.09 7.82 -19.72
C THR A 79 7.18 8.99 -19.30
N PRO A 80 7.36 10.18 -19.88
CA PRO A 80 6.45 11.30 -19.61
C PRO A 80 4.99 10.92 -19.87
N ASP A 81 4.06 11.59 -19.21
CA ASP A 81 2.65 11.42 -19.51
C ASP A 81 2.24 12.13 -20.82
N ASP A 82 0.96 12.04 -21.19
CA ASP A 82 0.44 12.62 -22.42
C ASP A 82 0.58 14.16 -22.47
N ASN A 83 0.82 14.81 -21.35
CA ASN A 83 1.08 16.24 -21.22
C ASN A 83 2.59 16.58 -21.14
N GLY A 84 3.45 15.59 -21.29
CA GLY A 84 4.91 15.77 -21.21
C GLY A 84 5.46 15.86 -19.77
N LEU A 85 4.66 15.51 -18.74
CA LEU A 85 5.10 15.55 -17.35
C LEU A 85 6.07 14.40 -17.06
N ASP A 86 7.25 14.71 -16.55
CA ASP A 86 8.16 13.72 -15.96
C ASP A 86 7.59 13.26 -14.60
N LYS A 87 7.11 12.01 -14.57
CA LYS A 87 6.45 11.45 -13.38
C LYS A 87 7.40 11.30 -12.19
N VAL A 88 8.66 10.94 -12.45
CA VAL A 88 9.65 10.76 -11.38
C VAL A 88 9.98 12.10 -10.75
N GLU A 89 10.22 13.10 -11.55
CA GLU A 89 10.51 14.45 -11.08
C GLU A 89 9.29 15.06 -10.34
N ALA A 90 8.08 14.84 -10.85
CA ALA A 90 6.85 15.28 -10.18
C ALA A 90 6.68 14.64 -8.79
N MET A 91 6.97 13.33 -8.66
CA MET A 91 6.93 12.64 -7.36
C MET A 91 7.96 13.22 -6.38
N LYS A 92 9.18 13.52 -6.84
CA LYS A 92 10.24 14.17 -6.03
C LYS A 92 9.81 15.56 -5.57
N GLN A 93 9.26 16.36 -6.49
CA GLN A 93 8.77 17.70 -6.17
C GLN A 93 7.68 17.68 -5.10
N ASN A 94 6.70 16.77 -5.20
CA ASN A 94 5.65 16.64 -4.21
C ASN A 94 6.17 16.13 -2.86
N TYR A 95 7.16 15.22 -2.86
CA TYR A 95 7.83 14.78 -1.64
C TYR A 95 8.52 15.96 -0.92
N HIS A 96 9.31 16.75 -1.64
CA HIS A 96 10.01 17.89 -1.06
C HIS A 96 9.09 19.05 -0.69
N LYS A 97 8.06 19.32 -1.50
CA LYS A 97 7.05 20.35 -1.22
C LYS A 97 6.34 20.14 0.11
N LEU A 98 6.12 18.88 0.49
CA LEU A 98 5.50 18.52 1.77
C LEU A 98 6.51 18.32 2.90
N ASN A 99 7.80 18.56 2.66
CA ASN A 99 8.88 18.32 3.61
C ASN A 99 8.79 16.94 4.27
N LEU A 100 8.53 15.91 3.46
CA LEU A 100 8.40 14.56 4.00
C LEU A 100 9.77 14.03 4.47
N ASP A 101 9.84 13.54 5.69
CA ASP A 101 11.02 12.82 6.22
C ASP A 101 11.12 11.41 5.66
N CYS A 102 9.98 10.81 5.34
CA CYS A 102 9.89 9.45 4.82
C CYS A 102 8.59 9.25 4.04
N LEU A 103 8.63 8.40 3.02
CA LEU A 103 7.45 7.91 2.31
C LEU A 103 7.30 6.40 2.52
N VAL A 104 6.23 5.99 3.16
CA VAL A 104 5.87 4.58 3.39
C VAL A 104 4.94 4.11 2.28
N ILE A 105 5.37 3.07 1.58
CA ILE A 105 4.69 2.56 0.38
C ILE A 105 4.26 1.12 0.61
N LEU A 106 2.96 0.85 0.49
CA LEU A 106 2.40 -0.49 0.60
C LEU A 106 2.04 -1.03 -0.78
N GLY A 107 2.60 -2.18 -1.15
CA GLY A 107 2.25 -2.79 -2.44
C GLY A 107 3.07 -4.01 -2.80
N GLY A 108 2.77 -4.58 -3.97
CA GLY A 108 3.42 -5.78 -4.50
C GLY A 108 4.72 -5.50 -5.25
N ASN A 109 5.20 -6.50 -5.99
CA ASN A 109 6.48 -6.47 -6.75
C ASN A 109 6.62 -5.24 -7.66
N GLY A 110 5.57 -4.88 -8.41
CA GLY A 110 5.62 -3.71 -9.29
C GLY A 110 5.78 -2.40 -8.51
N THR A 111 5.09 -2.30 -7.38
CA THR A 111 5.18 -1.16 -6.46
C THR A 111 6.57 -1.06 -5.84
N GLN A 112 7.17 -2.19 -5.44
CA GLN A 112 8.52 -2.26 -4.89
C GLN A 112 9.57 -1.75 -5.87
N LYS A 113 9.45 -2.08 -7.16
CA LYS A 113 10.37 -1.58 -8.21
C LYS A 113 10.32 -0.06 -8.32
N THR A 114 9.13 0.53 -8.26
CA THR A 114 8.98 2.00 -8.26
C THR A 114 9.47 2.62 -6.95
N ALA A 115 9.25 1.97 -5.82
CA ALA A 115 9.78 2.40 -4.53
C ALA A 115 11.32 2.42 -4.53
N ASN A 116 11.96 1.38 -5.09
CA ASN A 116 13.40 1.33 -5.23
C ASN A 116 13.93 2.42 -6.20
N LEU A 117 13.21 2.68 -7.30
CA LEU A 117 13.53 3.80 -8.20
C LEU A 117 13.59 5.13 -7.45
N LEU A 118 12.56 5.43 -6.64
CA LEU A 118 12.51 6.67 -5.85
C LEU A 118 13.63 6.73 -4.80
N ARG A 119 13.97 5.59 -4.20
CA ARG A 119 15.12 5.49 -3.28
C ARG A 119 16.45 5.82 -4.01
N GLU A 120 16.64 5.31 -5.22
CA GLU A 120 17.82 5.61 -6.05
C GLU A 120 17.87 7.08 -6.47
N GLU A 121 16.72 7.75 -6.59
CA GLU A 121 16.62 9.21 -6.81
C GLU A 121 16.83 10.03 -5.52
N GLY A 122 17.19 9.39 -4.41
CA GLY A 122 17.58 10.04 -3.16
C GLY A 122 16.46 10.27 -2.14
N LEU A 123 15.27 9.74 -2.35
CA LEU A 123 14.18 9.86 -1.38
C LEU A 123 14.29 8.79 -0.28
N ASN A 124 13.88 9.15 0.94
CA ASN A 124 13.80 8.20 2.05
C ASN A 124 12.49 7.39 1.92
N ILE A 125 12.62 6.13 1.48
CA ILE A 125 11.51 5.25 1.15
C ILE A 125 11.52 4.02 2.04
N ILE A 126 10.37 3.68 2.62
CA ILE A 126 10.13 2.40 3.28
C ILE A 126 9.04 1.65 2.50
N HIS A 127 9.37 0.48 1.96
CA HIS A 127 8.40 -0.37 1.28
C HIS A 127 7.90 -1.48 2.21
N LEU A 128 6.58 -1.62 2.31
CA LEU A 128 5.91 -2.68 3.03
C LEU A 128 5.33 -3.68 2.03
N PRO A 129 5.85 -4.93 2.00
CA PRO A 129 5.47 -5.92 1.01
C PRO A 129 4.03 -6.39 1.24
N LYS A 130 3.13 -6.09 0.30
CA LYS A 130 1.72 -6.43 0.34
C LYS A 130 1.34 -7.28 -0.87
N THR A 131 0.92 -8.51 -0.62
CA THR A 131 0.29 -9.43 -1.57
C THR A 131 -0.44 -10.54 -0.81
N ILE A 132 -1.42 -11.16 -1.45
CA ILE A 132 -2.09 -12.35 -0.92
C ILE A 132 -1.37 -13.64 -1.31
N ASP A 133 -0.42 -13.58 -2.25
CA ASP A 133 0.27 -14.75 -2.83
C ASP A 133 1.53 -15.15 -2.07
N ASN A 134 1.99 -14.31 -1.14
CA ASN A 134 3.26 -14.47 -0.40
C ASN A 134 4.49 -14.69 -1.29
N ASP A 135 4.55 -14.00 -2.44
CA ASP A 135 5.49 -14.23 -3.54
C ASP A 135 6.56 -13.13 -3.68
N ILE A 136 6.74 -12.27 -2.67
CA ILE A 136 7.75 -11.21 -2.70
C ILE A 136 9.06 -11.72 -2.09
N TRP A 137 10.12 -11.77 -2.92
CA TRP A 137 11.43 -12.18 -2.46
C TRP A 137 12.00 -11.25 -1.38
N GLY A 138 12.65 -11.83 -0.38
CA GLY A 138 13.30 -11.07 0.71
C GLY A 138 12.40 -10.80 1.92
N THR A 139 11.20 -11.37 1.95
CA THR A 139 10.34 -11.38 3.13
C THR A 139 9.79 -12.78 3.40
N ASP A 140 9.67 -13.15 4.66
CA ASP A 140 9.08 -14.43 5.05
C ASP A 140 7.55 -14.42 4.90
N MET A 141 6.94 -13.26 5.11
CA MET A 141 5.49 -13.08 5.08
C MET A 141 5.11 -11.72 4.54
N THR A 142 4.14 -11.71 3.62
CA THR A 142 3.58 -10.47 3.07
C THR A 142 2.30 -10.07 3.81
N PHE A 143 2.08 -8.76 3.93
CA PHE A 143 0.83 -8.20 4.43
C PHE A 143 -0.31 -8.58 3.49
N GLY A 144 -1.27 -9.35 3.97
CA GLY A 144 -2.41 -9.81 3.20
C GLY A 144 -2.51 -11.33 3.04
N PHE A 145 -1.41 -12.08 3.11
CA PHE A 145 -1.43 -13.53 2.95
C PHE A 145 -2.32 -14.22 4.00
N TYR A 146 -2.04 -14.04 5.30
CA TYR A 146 -2.86 -14.65 6.35
C TYR A 146 -4.29 -14.13 6.36
N SER A 147 -4.51 -12.86 6.03
CA SER A 147 -5.86 -12.32 5.91
C SER A 147 -6.66 -13.05 4.83
N ALA A 148 -6.04 -13.32 3.69
CA ALA A 148 -6.67 -14.09 2.61
C ALA A 148 -6.94 -15.55 3.01
N VAL A 149 -5.96 -16.20 3.68
CA VAL A 149 -6.12 -17.58 4.19
C VAL A 149 -7.28 -17.64 5.16
N ASN A 150 -7.35 -16.74 6.13
CA ASN A 150 -8.44 -16.73 7.13
C ASN A 150 -9.81 -16.56 6.49
N ILE A 151 -9.95 -15.59 5.56
CA ILE A 151 -11.21 -15.36 4.84
C ILE A 151 -11.61 -16.59 4.02
N ALA A 152 -10.66 -17.23 3.36
CA ALA A 152 -10.93 -18.46 2.60
C ALA A 152 -11.36 -19.59 3.51
N THR A 153 -10.72 -19.78 4.66
CA THR A 153 -11.07 -20.79 5.65
C THR A 153 -12.47 -20.56 6.20
N GLU A 154 -12.79 -19.32 6.62
CA GLU A 154 -14.13 -18.98 7.10
C GLU A 154 -15.21 -19.24 6.03
N ALA A 155 -14.94 -18.92 4.77
CA ALA A 155 -15.87 -19.17 3.68
C ALA A 155 -16.08 -20.68 3.45
N ILE A 156 -15.01 -21.48 3.52
CA ILE A 156 -15.09 -22.94 3.40
C ILE A 156 -15.89 -23.54 4.57
N ASP A 157 -15.66 -23.09 5.80
CA ASP A 157 -16.35 -23.56 6.99
C ASP A 157 -17.87 -23.26 6.97
N CYS A 158 -18.28 -22.24 6.21
CA CYS A 158 -19.69 -21.95 5.98
C CYS A 158 -20.38 -22.93 5.01
N ILE A 159 -19.63 -23.83 4.33
CA ILE A 159 -20.21 -24.81 3.41
C ILE A 159 -20.80 -25.95 4.24
N PRO A 160 -22.13 -26.25 4.13
CA PRO A 160 -22.76 -27.31 4.91
C PRO A 160 -22.13 -28.69 4.67
N VAL A 161 -21.91 -29.45 5.73
CA VAL A 161 -21.31 -30.80 5.69
C VAL A 161 -22.05 -31.76 4.74
N SER A 162 -23.33 -31.50 4.45
CA SER A 162 -24.12 -32.28 3.48
C SER A 162 -23.60 -32.25 2.03
N TYR A 163 -22.67 -31.33 1.70
CA TYR A 163 -22.02 -31.22 0.39
C TYR A 163 -20.56 -31.74 0.39
N THR A 164 -20.19 -32.56 1.37
CA THR A 164 -18.81 -33.08 1.55
C THR A 164 -18.33 -34.09 0.52
N HIS A 165 -18.95 -34.19 -0.65
CA HIS A 165 -18.43 -34.94 -1.79
C HIS A 165 -17.72 -34.05 -2.81
N LEU A 166 -17.14 -32.94 -2.37
CA LEU A 166 -16.16 -32.20 -3.15
C LEU A 166 -14.84 -32.99 -3.18
N THR A 167 -14.77 -34.00 -4.06
CA THR A 167 -13.49 -34.59 -4.44
C THR A 167 -12.77 -33.59 -5.32
N LEU A 168 -11.64 -33.05 -4.84
CA LEU A 168 -10.71 -32.34 -5.71
C LEU A 168 -10.25 -33.31 -6.80
N PRO A 169 -10.28 -32.92 -8.09
CA PRO A 169 -9.67 -33.75 -9.11
C PRO A 169 -8.19 -33.92 -8.78
N THR A 170 -7.76 -35.18 -8.68
CA THR A 170 -6.34 -35.58 -8.53
C THR A 170 -5.59 -35.37 -9.82
#